data_e3212d98ed0a375e0f86c2c07f5d2688
#
_entry.id   e3212d98ed0a375e0f86c2c07f5d2688
#
_cell.length_a   1.000
_cell.length_b   1.000
_cell.length_c   1.000
_cell.angle_alpha   90.00
_cell.angle_beta   90.00
_cell.angle_gamma   90.00
#
_symmetry.space_group_name_H-M   'P 1'
#
loop_
_entity.id
_entity.type
_entity.pdbx_description
1 polymer ?
#
loop_
_entity_poly.entity_id
_entity_poly.type
_entity_poly.pdbx_seq_one_letter_code
_entity_poly.pdbx_strand_id
1 'polypeptide(L)'
;MNCKGWAVAGAALLCFSFFNPSADAAPHVPEDIFRWVQSSARTNYYFNRQQICFAVNEDGSIDTNNLVVPVLKTFDDVMINDVVSKRRWNGKSLQGFDDFVGVSEYLTINLPEKRVSVNEVNYLDSTWTTIAVEPSDAEISLETLSEKSLDARFYDRIIDFALRNQLVLADRTRGDLEQPIREDLAAAQEAYRNANKPDRPSDNE
;
A
#
# COMPACT_ATOMS: atom_id res chain seq x y z
N MET A 1 -48.52 56.99 46.79
CA MET A 1 -48.39 55.61 47.27
C MET A 1 -47.51 54.87 46.27
N ASN A 2 -46.36 54.38 46.74
CA ASN A 2 -45.28 53.75 45.96
C ASN A 2 -45.67 52.34 45.49
N CYS A 3 -45.34 52.01 44.24
CA CYS A 3 -45.14 50.63 43.84
C CYS A 3 -43.91 50.54 42.91
N LYS A 4 -42.84 49.97 43.46
CA LYS A 4 -41.58 49.66 42.80
C LYS A 4 -41.76 48.47 41.87
N GLY A 5 -41.46 48.63 40.57
CA GLY A 5 -41.34 47.55 39.61
C GLY A 5 -39.94 46.97 39.61
N TRP A 6 -39.81 45.67 39.80
CA TRP A 6 -38.56 44.92 39.69
C TRP A 6 -38.33 44.49 38.26
N ALA A 7 -37.24 44.93 37.68
CA ALA A 7 -36.77 44.42 36.40
C ALA A 7 -35.96 43.13 36.65
N VAL A 8 -36.43 42.01 36.09
CA VAL A 8 -35.71 40.73 36.06
C VAL A 8 -34.86 40.73 34.80
N ALA A 9 -33.56 40.88 34.98
CA ALA A 9 -32.62 40.67 33.85
C ALA A 9 -32.42 39.17 33.66
N GLY A 10 -32.99 38.63 32.55
CA GLY A 10 -32.74 37.27 32.13
C GLY A 10 -31.37 37.18 31.42
N ALA A 11 -30.38 36.55 32.07
CA ALA A 11 -29.14 36.18 31.46
C ALA A 11 -29.34 34.95 30.57
N ALA A 12 -29.36 35.16 29.25
CA ALA A 12 -29.32 34.05 28.25
C ALA A 12 -27.93 33.48 28.21
N LEU A 13 -27.72 32.33 28.84
CA LEU A 13 -26.51 31.49 28.64
C LEU A 13 -26.56 30.91 27.25
N LEU A 14 -25.75 31.49 26.34
CA LEU A 14 -25.44 30.87 25.03
C LEU A 14 -24.47 29.74 25.27
N CYS A 15 -24.95 28.49 25.35
CA CYS A 15 -24.13 27.30 25.28
C CYS A 15 -23.59 27.18 23.84
N PHE A 16 -22.39 27.71 23.62
CA PHE A 16 -21.62 27.33 22.43
C PHE A 16 -21.21 25.88 22.60
N SER A 17 -21.98 24.96 22.01
CA SER A 17 -21.55 23.60 21.75
C SER A 17 -20.39 23.69 20.76
N PHE A 18 -19.17 23.58 21.26
CA PHE A 18 -18.00 23.33 20.42
C PHE A 18 -18.23 21.95 19.76
N PHE A 19 -18.76 21.95 18.56
CA PHE A 19 -18.60 20.82 17.66
C PHE A 19 -17.09 20.70 17.43
N ASN A 20 -16.44 19.84 18.19
CA ASN A 20 -15.16 19.29 17.78
C ASN A 20 -15.46 18.43 16.55
N PRO A 21 -15.05 18.80 15.32
CA PRO A 21 -15.03 17.83 14.25
C PRO A 21 -14.12 16.72 14.75
N SER A 22 -14.66 15.54 14.96
CA SER A 22 -13.85 14.35 15.12
C SER A 22 -12.92 14.33 13.91
N ALA A 23 -11.63 14.52 14.13
CA ALA A 23 -10.66 14.19 13.10
C ALA A 23 -10.90 12.70 12.83
N ASP A 24 -11.52 12.38 11.70
CA ASP A 24 -11.67 11.01 11.29
C ASP A 24 -10.26 10.42 11.26
N ALA A 25 -10.02 9.49 12.20
CA ALA A 25 -8.73 8.82 12.26
C ALA A 25 -8.55 8.10 10.92
N ALA A 26 -7.37 8.31 10.30
CA ALA A 26 -7.04 7.61 9.06
C ALA A 26 -7.38 6.11 9.20
N PRO A 27 -8.00 5.49 8.18
CA PRO A 27 -8.45 4.11 8.29
C PRO A 27 -7.28 3.19 8.66
N HIS A 28 -7.54 2.32 9.64
CA HIS A 28 -6.52 1.41 10.14
C HIS A 28 -6.17 0.36 9.08
N VAL A 29 -4.91 0.32 8.65
CA VAL A 29 -4.39 -0.71 7.74
C VAL A 29 -4.03 -1.95 8.55
N PRO A 30 -4.62 -3.15 8.25
CA PRO A 30 -4.33 -4.38 8.98
C PRO A 30 -2.85 -4.80 8.85
N GLU A 31 -2.10 -4.74 9.94
CA GLU A 31 -0.65 -5.01 9.96
C GLU A 31 -0.30 -6.49 9.75
N ASP A 32 -1.23 -7.40 10.02
CA ASP A 32 -1.07 -8.83 9.76
C ASP A 32 -1.11 -9.15 8.27
N ILE A 33 -1.83 -8.37 7.46
CA ILE A 33 -1.96 -8.52 6.01
C ILE A 33 -0.94 -7.64 5.28
N PHE A 34 -0.89 -6.36 5.64
CA PHE A 34 -0.08 -5.36 4.97
C PHE A 34 1.20 -5.05 5.74
N ARG A 35 2.32 -5.07 5.04
CA ARG A 35 3.58 -4.60 5.59
C ARG A 35 3.83 -3.16 5.16
N TRP A 36 3.92 -2.27 6.12
CA TRP A 36 4.39 -0.92 5.89
C TRP A 36 5.85 -0.94 5.40
N VAL A 37 6.15 -0.11 4.40
CA VAL A 37 7.49 0.02 3.84
C VAL A 37 8.09 1.37 4.17
N GLN A 38 7.33 2.43 3.82
CA GLN A 38 7.79 3.81 3.98
C GLN A 38 6.62 4.79 3.88
N SER A 39 6.90 6.05 4.20
CA SER A 39 5.99 7.18 3.98
C SER A 39 6.70 8.29 3.24
N SER A 40 5.95 8.98 2.38
CA SER A 40 6.28 10.34 1.93
C SER A 40 5.56 11.36 2.80
N ALA A 41 5.64 12.65 2.44
CA ALA A 41 4.86 13.68 3.12
C ALA A 41 3.34 13.48 3.02
N ARG A 42 2.84 12.73 2.02
CA ARG A 42 1.41 12.63 1.67
C ARG A 42 0.90 11.23 1.40
N THR A 43 1.78 10.22 1.40
CA THR A 43 1.44 8.85 1.01
C THR A 43 2.17 7.87 1.89
N ASN A 44 1.45 6.88 2.42
CA ASN A 44 2.06 5.71 3.04
C ASN A 44 2.02 4.55 2.05
N TYR A 45 3.08 3.75 2.04
CA TYR A 45 3.30 2.66 1.09
C TYR A 45 3.35 1.32 1.84
N TYR A 46 2.52 0.39 1.38
CA TYR A 46 2.41 -0.95 1.95
C TYR A 46 2.40 -2.00 0.83
N PHE A 47 2.80 -3.22 1.12
CA PHE A 47 2.52 -4.37 0.26
C PHE A 47 1.84 -5.48 1.06
N ASN A 48 1.03 -6.28 0.37
CA ASN A 48 0.32 -7.40 0.97
C ASN A 48 1.27 -8.60 1.12
N ARG A 49 1.83 -8.79 2.33
CA ARG A 49 2.78 -9.86 2.62
C ARG A 49 2.16 -11.25 2.64
N GLN A 50 0.82 -11.35 2.68
CA GLN A 50 0.11 -12.62 2.66
C GLN A 50 -0.24 -13.05 1.23
N GLN A 51 -0.40 -12.12 0.30
CA GLN A 51 -0.83 -12.40 -1.07
C GLN A 51 0.28 -12.30 -2.12
N ILE A 52 1.43 -11.71 -1.77
CA ILE A 52 2.59 -11.74 -2.68
C ILE A 52 2.93 -13.20 -3.03
N CYS A 53 3.04 -13.50 -4.32
CA CYS A 53 3.31 -14.83 -4.85
C CYS A 53 4.09 -14.74 -6.16
N PHE A 54 4.50 -15.87 -6.71
CA PHE A 54 5.01 -15.94 -8.08
C PHE A 54 3.86 -15.90 -9.08
N ALA A 55 4.15 -15.53 -10.31
CA ALA A 55 3.21 -15.66 -11.42
C ALA A 55 3.02 -17.12 -11.82
N VAL A 56 1.98 -17.39 -12.63
CA VAL A 56 1.71 -18.71 -13.19
C VAL A 56 1.65 -18.57 -14.71
N ASN A 57 2.37 -19.42 -15.42
CA ASN A 57 2.37 -19.49 -16.87
C ASN A 57 1.05 -20.06 -17.40
N GLU A 58 0.80 -19.91 -18.69
CA GLU A 58 -0.40 -20.45 -19.37
C GLU A 58 -0.52 -21.98 -19.26
N ASP A 59 0.60 -22.69 -19.14
CA ASP A 59 0.65 -24.14 -18.96
C ASP A 59 0.42 -24.60 -17.52
N GLY A 60 0.22 -23.66 -16.58
CA GLY A 60 0.01 -23.93 -15.16
C GLY A 60 1.29 -24.02 -14.32
N SER A 61 2.47 -23.94 -14.93
CA SER A 61 3.75 -23.93 -14.20
C SER A 61 3.97 -22.60 -13.49
N ILE A 62 4.70 -22.65 -12.36
CA ILE A 62 5.08 -21.44 -11.60
C ILE A 62 6.21 -20.72 -12.33
N ASP A 63 6.00 -19.44 -12.64
CA ASP A 63 7.03 -18.56 -13.17
C ASP A 63 7.78 -17.84 -12.03
N THR A 64 8.92 -18.39 -11.65
CA THR A 64 9.75 -17.86 -10.55
C THR A 64 10.47 -16.56 -10.88
N ASN A 65 10.43 -16.10 -12.14
CA ASN A 65 11.01 -14.84 -12.57
C ASN A 65 10.06 -13.65 -12.34
N ASN A 66 8.77 -13.90 -12.24
CA ASN A 66 7.76 -12.86 -12.10
C ASN A 66 7.02 -12.97 -10.76
N LEU A 67 7.01 -11.86 -10.01
CA LEU A 67 6.24 -11.72 -8.77
C LEU A 67 4.93 -10.99 -9.06
N VAL A 68 3.84 -11.46 -8.46
CA VAL A 68 2.56 -10.76 -8.39
C VAL A 68 2.41 -10.17 -6.99
N VAL A 69 2.29 -8.86 -6.91
CA VAL A 69 2.35 -8.12 -5.65
C VAL A 69 1.18 -7.15 -5.54
N PRO A 70 0.18 -7.46 -4.72
CA PRO A 70 -0.81 -6.45 -4.33
C PRO A 70 -0.17 -5.44 -3.38
N VAL A 71 -0.30 -4.15 -3.70
CA VAL A 71 0.18 -3.05 -2.86
C VAL A 71 -0.95 -2.13 -2.46
N LEU A 72 -0.75 -1.36 -1.40
CA LEU A 72 -1.69 -0.37 -0.90
C LEU A 72 -0.95 0.95 -0.68
N LYS A 73 -1.55 2.04 -1.14
CA LYS A 73 -1.10 3.41 -0.89
C LYS A 73 -2.23 4.17 -0.22
N THR A 74 -2.02 4.69 0.98
CA THR A 74 -2.97 5.57 1.65
C THR A 74 -2.52 7.01 1.55
N PHE A 75 -3.45 7.94 1.49
CA PHE A 75 -3.20 9.33 1.16
C PHE A 75 -3.61 10.27 2.28
N ASP A 76 -2.94 11.43 2.36
CA ASP A 76 -3.42 12.56 3.13
C ASP A 76 -4.50 13.34 2.37
N ASP A 77 -5.17 14.27 3.03
CA ASP A 77 -6.24 15.09 2.46
C ASP A 77 -5.81 15.87 1.21
N VAL A 78 -4.55 16.26 1.14
CA VAL A 78 -4.03 17.03 0.00
C VAL A 78 -3.92 16.13 -1.24
N MET A 79 -3.41 14.91 -1.07
CA MET A 79 -3.31 13.93 -2.15
C MET A 79 -4.70 13.44 -2.57
N ILE A 80 -5.61 13.21 -1.61
CA ILE A 80 -7.02 12.87 -1.89
C ILE A 80 -7.64 13.96 -2.78
N ASN A 81 -7.54 15.23 -2.39
CA ASN A 81 -8.09 16.34 -3.15
C ASN A 81 -7.45 16.46 -4.56
N ASP A 82 -6.16 16.17 -4.70
CA ASP A 82 -5.47 16.17 -5.99
C ASP A 82 -6.02 15.08 -6.92
N VAL A 83 -6.17 13.85 -6.42
CA VAL A 83 -6.76 12.73 -7.17
C VAL A 83 -8.20 13.05 -7.61
N VAL A 84 -9.04 13.52 -6.69
CA VAL A 84 -10.44 13.86 -6.98
C VAL A 84 -10.52 15.00 -8.02
N SER A 85 -9.65 16.01 -7.91
CA SER A 85 -9.60 17.13 -8.86
C SER A 85 -9.15 16.66 -10.24
N LYS A 86 -8.14 15.80 -10.35
CA LYS A 86 -7.71 15.21 -11.63
C LYS A 86 -8.79 14.36 -12.27
N ARG A 87 -9.54 13.55 -11.48
CA ARG A 87 -10.66 12.78 -11.99
C ARG A 87 -11.76 13.69 -12.54
N ARG A 88 -12.12 14.74 -11.81
CA ARG A 88 -13.11 15.74 -12.24
C ARG A 88 -12.68 16.41 -13.54
N TRP A 89 -11.42 16.83 -13.62
CA TRP A 89 -10.86 17.45 -14.82
C TRP A 89 -10.91 16.54 -16.05
N ASN A 90 -10.69 15.25 -15.84
CA ASN A 90 -10.74 14.22 -16.89
C ASN A 90 -12.17 13.71 -17.18
N GLY A 91 -13.21 14.32 -16.60
CA GLY A 91 -14.62 13.93 -16.81
C GLY A 91 -14.96 12.54 -16.25
N LYS A 92 -14.16 11.99 -15.33
CA LYS A 92 -14.43 10.71 -14.71
C LYS A 92 -15.47 10.83 -13.58
N SER A 93 -16.23 9.75 -13.33
CA SER A 93 -17.19 9.70 -12.23
C SER A 93 -16.51 9.98 -10.88
N LEU A 94 -17.20 10.73 -10.04
CA LEU A 94 -16.82 11.00 -8.65
C LEU A 94 -17.74 10.29 -7.65
N GLN A 95 -18.61 9.38 -8.11
CA GLN A 95 -19.50 8.64 -7.22
C GLN A 95 -18.66 7.81 -6.24
N GLY A 96 -18.91 7.98 -4.93
CA GLY A 96 -18.17 7.31 -3.85
C GLY A 96 -16.83 7.94 -3.47
N PHE A 97 -16.35 8.97 -4.19
CA PHE A 97 -15.08 9.62 -3.92
C PHE A 97 -15.13 10.64 -2.76
N ASP A 98 -16.25 10.84 -2.14
CA ASP A 98 -16.44 11.59 -0.88
C ASP A 98 -15.79 10.88 0.32
N ASP A 99 -15.62 9.55 0.23
CA ASP A 99 -14.96 8.71 1.25
C ASP A 99 -13.65 8.07 0.75
N PHE A 100 -13.07 8.58 -0.33
CA PHE A 100 -11.83 8.06 -0.92
C PHE A 100 -10.62 8.27 0.02
N VAL A 101 -9.85 7.20 0.26
CA VAL A 101 -8.69 7.23 1.19
C VAL A 101 -7.38 6.77 0.57
N GLY A 102 -7.41 6.07 -0.56
CA GLY A 102 -6.20 5.53 -1.16
C GLY A 102 -6.45 4.57 -2.31
N VAL A 103 -5.39 3.93 -2.78
CA VAL A 103 -5.46 2.98 -3.88
C VAL A 103 -4.79 1.67 -3.53
N SER A 104 -5.32 0.56 -4.06
CA SER A 104 -4.54 -0.66 -4.22
C SER A 104 -4.14 -0.85 -5.68
N GLU A 105 -2.93 -1.34 -5.89
CA GLU A 105 -2.40 -1.64 -7.21
C GLU A 105 -1.97 -3.10 -7.26
N TYR A 106 -2.15 -3.74 -8.42
CA TYR A 106 -1.60 -5.06 -8.69
C TYR A 106 -0.37 -4.88 -9.55
N LEU A 107 0.79 -5.21 -8.98
CA LEU A 107 2.07 -5.12 -9.66
C LEU A 107 2.51 -6.49 -10.17
N THR A 108 3.15 -6.51 -11.33
CA THR A 108 4.01 -7.63 -11.76
C THR A 108 5.45 -7.14 -11.76
N ILE A 109 6.32 -7.81 -11.01
CA ILE A 109 7.75 -7.48 -10.93
C ILE A 109 8.54 -8.59 -11.63
N ASN A 110 9.13 -8.27 -12.77
CA ASN A 110 10.08 -9.14 -13.46
C ASN A 110 11.46 -8.97 -12.82
N LEU A 111 11.91 -10.02 -12.12
CA LEU A 111 13.16 -9.98 -11.36
C LEU A 111 14.41 -9.90 -12.26
N PRO A 112 14.56 -10.74 -13.34
CA PRO A 112 15.70 -10.66 -14.23
C PRO A 112 15.79 -9.35 -15.01
N GLU A 113 14.64 -8.84 -15.51
CA GLU A 113 14.60 -7.61 -16.31
C GLU A 113 14.56 -6.35 -15.46
N LYS A 114 14.42 -6.49 -14.13
CA LYS A 114 14.26 -5.37 -13.19
C LYS A 114 13.17 -4.38 -13.63
N ARG A 115 12.03 -4.93 -14.02
CA ARG A 115 10.89 -4.17 -14.52
C ARG A 115 9.67 -4.38 -13.62
N VAL A 116 8.93 -3.30 -13.40
CA VAL A 116 7.65 -3.32 -12.69
C VAL A 116 6.56 -2.86 -13.63
N SER A 117 5.52 -3.67 -13.78
CA SER A 117 4.31 -3.31 -14.51
C SER A 117 3.18 -3.11 -13.51
N VAL A 118 2.43 -2.03 -13.66
CA VAL A 118 1.20 -1.77 -12.89
C VAL A 118 0.03 -2.23 -13.75
N ASN A 119 -0.64 -3.30 -13.34
CA ASN A 119 -1.69 -3.91 -14.16
C ASN A 119 -3.05 -3.23 -13.94
N GLU A 120 -3.33 -2.83 -12.71
CA GLU A 120 -4.63 -2.30 -12.31
C GLU A 120 -4.49 -1.39 -11.09
N VAL A 121 -5.32 -0.33 -11.06
CA VAL A 121 -5.44 0.60 -9.93
C VAL A 121 -6.88 0.57 -9.43
N ASN A 122 -7.07 0.17 -8.18
CA ASN A 122 -8.34 0.15 -7.48
C ASN A 122 -8.40 1.32 -6.50
N TYR A 123 -9.36 2.23 -6.66
CA TYR A 123 -9.61 3.33 -5.75
C TYR A 123 -10.45 2.82 -4.59
N LEU A 124 -10.08 3.14 -3.35
CA LEU A 124 -10.66 2.55 -2.13
C LEU A 124 -11.28 3.62 -1.23
N ASP A 125 -12.43 3.27 -0.63
CA ASP A 125 -13.04 4.05 0.45
C ASP A 125 -12.45 3.69 1.82
N SER A 126 -12.91 4.36 2.88
CA SER A 126 -12.45 4.16 4.27
C SER A 126 -12.75 2.76 4.83
N THR A 127 -13.63 2.00 4.18
CA THR A 127 -13.94 0.60 4.53
C THR A 127 -13.14 -0.41 3.71
N TRP A 128 -12.20 0.05 2.87
CA TRP A 128 -11.41 -0.73 1.92
C TRP A 128 -12.23 -1.34 0.78
N THR A 129 -13.43 -0.80 0.52
CA THR A 129 -14.26 -1.19 -0.62
C THR A 129 -13.81 -0.44 -1.88
N THR A 130 -13.78 -1.14 -3.01
CA THR A 130 -13.41 -0.55 -4.29
C THR A 130 -14.50 0.38 -4.81
N ILE A 131 -14.18 1.67 -4.98
CA ILE A 131 -15.05 2.71 -5.55
C ILE A 131 -15.00 2.67 -7.09
N ALA A 132 -13.78 2.51 -7.64
CA ALA A 132 -13.54 2.47 -9.08
C ALA A 132 -12.30 1.63 -9.38
N VAL A 133 -12.28 1.05 -10.58
CA VAL A 133 -11.16 0.27 -11.11
C VAL A 133 -10.69 0.93 -12.40
N GLU A 134 -9.39 1.10 -12.56
CA GLU A 134 -8.79 1.59 -13.79
C GLU A 134 -7.67 0.65 -14.23
N PRO A 135 -7.70 0.18 -15.48
CA PRO A 135 -6.58 -0.56 -16.04
C PRO A 135 -5.36 0.38 -16.12
N SER A 136 -4.19 -0.17 -15.99
CA SER A 136 -2.94 0.55 -16.13
C SER A 136 -2.00 -0.26 -17.02
N ASP A 137 -1.25 0.43 -17.86
CA ASP A 137 -0.17 -0.08 -18.70
C ASP A 137 1.18 0.56 -18.34
N ALA A 138 1.23 1.13 -17.14
CA ALA A 138 2.45 1.78 -16.66
C ALA A 138 3.56 0.78 -16.41
N GLU A 139 4.72 1.02 -17.04
CA GLU A 139 5.93 0.24 -16.86
C GLU A 139 7.04 1.10 -16.26
N ILE A 140 7.77 0.55 -15.31
CA ILE A 140 8.85 1.21 -14.58
C ILE A 140 10.09 0.33 -14.68
N SER A 141 11.17 0.83 -15.26
CA SER A 141 12.48 0.18 -15.19
C SER A 141 13.18 0.56 -13.90
N LEU A 142 13.51 -0.42 -13.06
CA LEU A 142 14.20 -0.19 -11.79
C LEU A 142 15.62 0.34 -12.00
N GLU A 143 16.25 0.04 -13.15
CA GLU A 143 17.59 0.52 -13.49
C GLU A 143 17.64 2.03 -13.75
N THR A 144 16.51 2.63 -14.15
CA THR A 144 16.42 4.08 -14.41
C THR A 144 16.05 4.88 -13.18
N LEU A 145 15.64 4.22 -12.10
CA LEU A 145 15.28 4.88 -10.84
C LEU A 145 16.55 5.31 -10.10
N SER A 146 16.50 6.52 -9.55
CA SER A 146 17.54 6.94 -8.59
C SER A 146 17.43 6.09 -7.31
N GLU A 147 18.55 5.57 -6.81
CA GLU A 147 18.62 4.83 -5.54
C GLU A 147 18.00 5.60 -4.34
N LYS A 148 17.96 6.92 -4.44
CA LYS A 148 17.37 7.80 -3.41
C LYS A 148 15.88 8.01 -3.60
N SER A 149 15.28 7.55 -4.71
CA SER A 149 13.85 7.71 -4.95
C SER A 149 13.03 6.86 -3.99
N LEU A 150 11.82 7.31 -3.69
CA LEU A 150 10.88 6.55 -2.87
C LEU A 150 10.47 5.25 -3.58
N ASP A 151 10.27 5.31 -4.90
CA ASP A 151 9.85 4.15 -5.67
C ASP A 151 10.94 3.07 -5.70
N ALA A 152 12.23 3.43 -5.90
CA ALA A 152 13.33 2.47 -5.84
C ALA A 152 13.33 1.73 -4.50
N ARG A 153 13.29 2.47 -3.38
CA ARG A 153 13.27 1.86 -2.03
C ARG A 153 12.03 1.00 -1.79
N PHE A 154 10.89 1.40 -2.34
CA PHE A 154 9.65 0.64 -2.21
C PHE A 154 9.78 -0.72 -2.89
N TYR A 155 10.21 -0.75 -4.15
CA TYR A 155 10.38 -1.99 -4.90
C TYR A 155 11.52 -2.85 -4.34
N ASP A 156 12.64 -2.26 -3.93
CA ASP A 156 13.75 -2.98 -3.29
C ASP A 156 13.30 -3.73 -2.03
N ARG A 157 12.44 -3.13 -1.21
CA ARG A 157 11.91 -3.78 -0.01
C ARG A 157 10.97 -4.94 -0.31
N ILE A 158 10.20 -4.83 -1.39
CA ILE A 158 9.33 -5.92 -1.86
C ILE A 158 10.20 -7.08 -2.38
N ILE A 159 11.20 -6.78 -3.20
CA ILE A 159 12.13 -7.76 -3.76
C ILE A 159 12.95 -8.44 -2.64
N ASP A 160 13.49 -7.67 -1.68
CA ASP A 160 14.19 -8.23 -0.52
C ASP A 160 13.29 -9.21 0.26
N PHE A 161 12.02 -8.83 0.49
CA PHE A 161 11.06 -9.73 1.14
C PHE A 161 10.86 -11.01 0.32
N ALA A 162 10.67 -10.89 -1.00
CA ALA A 162 10.45 -12.03 -1.88
C ALA A 162 11.66 -12.98 -1.88
N LEU A 163 12.86 -12.45 -2.05
CA LEU A 163 14.09 -13.25 -2.09
C LEU A 163 14.39 -13.96 -0.77
N ARG A 164 13.99 -13.38 0.36
CA ARG A 164 14.09 -14.02 1.69
C ARG A 164 13.04 -15.12 1.93
N ASN A 165 11.97 -15.15 1.14
CA ASN A 165 10.81 -16.01 1.40
C ASN A 165 10.38 -16.84 0.17
N GLN A 166 11.29 -17.14 -0.75
CA GLN A 166 11.00 -17.77 -2.04
C GLN A 166 10.17 -19.06 -1.91
N LEU A 167 10.51 -19.93 -0.97
CA LEU A 167 9.75 -21.17 -0.73
C LEU A 167 8.32 -20.91 -0.25
N VAL A 168 8.14 -19.90 0.62
CA VAL A 168 6.79 -19.53 1.09
C VAL A 168 5.96 -18.96 -0.05
N LEU A 169 6.58 -18.20 -0.96
CA LEU A 169 5.90 -17.67 -2.14
C LEU A 169 5.53 -18.82 -3.10
N ALA A 170 6.44 -19.76 -3.33
CA ALA A 170 6.19 -20.94 -4.16
C ALA A 170 5.05 -21.80 -3.60
N ASP A 171 5.04 -22.07 -2.30
CA ASP A 171 3.96 -22.83 -1.64
C ASP A 171 2.60 -22.13 -1.68
N ARG A 172 2.60 -20.82 -1.78
CA ARG A 172 1.40 -19.99 -1.87
C ARG A 172 0.85 -19.91 -3.29
N THR A 173 1.73 -20.01 -4.28
CA THR A 173 1.37 -19.91 -5.69
C THR A 173 0.58 -21.16 -6.10
N ARG A 174 -0.59 -20.96 -6.72
CA ARG A 174 -1.43 -22.05 -7.20
C ARG A 174 -0.98 -22.50 -8.59
N GLY A 175 0.10 -23.24 -8.66
CA GLY A 175 0.67 -23.76 -9.90
C GLY A 175 1.57 -24.95 -9.65
N ASP A 176 2.05 -25.56 -10.72
CA ASP A 176 2.95 -26.71 -10.65
C ASP A 176 4.40 -26.22 -10.55
N LEU A 177 5.12 -26.75 -9.57
CA LEU A 177 6.54 -26.49 -9.37
C LEU A 177 7.31 -27.80 -9.39
N GLU A 178 8.19 -27.95 -10.37
CA GLU A 178 9.07 -29.11 -10.46
C GLU A 178 10.05 -29.16 -9.27
N GLN A 179 10.33 -30.37 -8.80
CA GLN A 179 11.22 -30.57 -7.65
C GLN A 179 12.62 -29.96 -7.81
N PRO A 180 13.29 -30.04 -8.97
CA PRO A 180 14.59 -29.39 -9.17
C PRO A 180 14.52 -27.87 -9.00
N ILE A 181 13.48 -27.22 -9.51
CA ILE A 181 13.27 -25.75 -9.38
C ILE A 181 13.06 -25.39 -7.90
N ARG A 182 12.32 -26.23 -7.17
CA ARG A 182 12.12 -26.03 -5.72
C ARG A 182 13.43 -26.11 -4.92
N GLU A 183 14.32 -27.01 -5.29
CA GLU A 183 15.64 -27.16 -4.67
C GLU A 183 16.53 -25.94 -4.99
N ASP A 184 16.49 -25.45 -6.24
CA ASP A 184 17.20 -24.24 -6.66
C ASP A 184 16.69 -23.00 -5.89
N LEU A 185 15.37 -22.86 -5.72
CA LEU A 185 14.78 -21.77 -4.92
C LEU A 185 15.22 -21.85 -3.44
N ALA A 186 15.29 -23.05 -2.88
CA ALA A 186 15.75 -23.23 -1.50
C ALA A 186 17.21 -22.81 -1.33
N ALA A 187 18.08 -23.24 -2.24
CA ALA A 187 19.48 -22.85 -2.25
C ALA A 187 19.69 -21.34 -2.46
N ALA A 188 18.95 -20.74 -3.40
CA ALA A 188 18.99 -19.32 -3.68
C ALA A 188 18.51 -18.48 -2.47
N GLN A 189 17.43 -18.91 -1.82
CA GLN A 189 16.91 -18.25 -0.61
C GLN A 189 17.93 -18.29 0.53
N GLU A 190 18.56 -19.43 0.75
CA GLU A 190 19.57 -19.57 1.80
C GLU A 190 20.79 -18.71 1.51
N ALA A 191 21.30 -18.75 0.28
CA ALA A 191 22.42 -17.91 -0.16
C ALA A 191 22.11 -16.42 0.03
N TYR A 192 20.90 -15.99 -0.37
CA TYR A 192 20.47 -14.60 -0.20
C TYR A 192 20.39 -14.18 1.28
N ARG A 193 19.81 -15.03 2.14
CA ARG A 193 19.72 -14.77 3.58
C ARG A 193 21.09 -14.66 4.23
N ASN A 194 22.03 -15.50 3.83
CA ASN A 194 23.41 -15.50 4.36
C ASN A 194 24.18 -14.26 3.91
N ALA A 195 24.06 -13.86 2.64
CA ALA A 195 24.69 -12.66 2.10
C ALA A 195 24.13 -11.35 2.71
N ASN A 196 22.85 -11.34 3.09
CA ASN A 196 22.16 -10.15 3.60
C ASN A 196 21.78 -10.30 5.09
N LYS A 197 22.58 -11.02 5.85
CA LYS A 197 22.39 -11.15 7.29
C LYS A 197 22.72 -9.79 7.93
N PRO A 198 21.82 -9.23 8.77
CA PRO A 198 22.17 -8.01 9.50
C PRO A 198 23.39 -8.31 10.38
N ASP A 199 24.37 -7.40 10.35
CA ASP A 199 25.50 -7.48 11.26
C ASP A 199 24.99 -7.58 12.67
N ARG A 200 25.29 -8.69 13.35
CA ARG A 200 24.99 -8.84 14.76
C ARG A 200 25.81 -7.76 15.46
N PRO A 201 25.21 -6.86 16.28
CA PRO A 201 26.01 -5.97 17.10
C PRO A 201 27.03 -6.86 17.80
N SER A 202 28.30 -6.54 17.65
CA SER A 202 29.36 -7.21 18.40
C SER A 202 29.03 -7.02 19.88
N ASP A 203 28.67 -8.13 20.57
CA ASP A 203 28.65 -8.19 22.02
C ASP A 203 30.09 -7.92 22.49
N ASN A 204 30.46 -6.67 22.56
CA ASN A 204 31.66 -6.21 23.20
C ASN A 204 31.26 -5.26 24.33
N GLU A 205 31.27 -5.89 25.55
CA GLU A 205 31.50 -5.34 26.87
C GLU A 205 30.52 -4.28 27.40
#